data_2dd9fc0e570a9f35f52c58f63043a93a
#
_entry.id   2dd9fc0e570a9f35f52c58f63043a93a
#
_cell.length_a   1.000
_cell.length_b   1.000
_cell.length_c   1.000
_cell.angle_alpha   90.00
_cell.angle_beta   90.00
_cell.angle_gamma   90.00
#
_symmetry.space_group_name_H-M   'P 1'
#
loop_
_entity.id
_entity.type
_entity.pdbx_description
1 polymer ?
#
loop_
_entity_poly.entity_id
_entity_poly.type
_entity_poly.pdbx_seq_one_letter_code
_entity_poly.pdbx_strand_id
1 'polypeptide(L)'
;GDMSSALEENRKGKEADAQTSVSFAGDAMEVGYDDSVSPNVMTFYLQNTGQYVLDESTLVVVVDGISVTSSITTTILPGGADWTDVRLLEVEVSSTSWSYQNDDSVSLSAVVSSEVTSGYRGTDTMNIEVRLNV
;
A
#
# COMPACT_ATOMS: atom_id res chain seq x y z
N GLY A 1 -38.31 -5.71 4.99
CA GLY A 1 -38.16 -4.98 6.23
C GLY A 1 -36.79 -4.45 6.47
N ASP A 2 -36.63 -3.67 7.49
CA ASP A 2 -35.39 -3.00 7.82
C ASP A 2 -34.23 -3.99 8.08
N MET A 3 -34.52 -5.16 8.65
CA MET A 3 -33.51 -6.18 8.90
C MET A 3 -32.92 -6.75 7.61
N SER A 4 -33.72 -6.93 6.58
CA SER A 4 -33.24 -7.45 5.29
C SER A 4 -32.31 -6.45 4.62
N SER A 5 -32.62 -5.15 4.68
CA SER A 5 -31.76 -4.09 4.12
C SER A 5 -30.44 -4.01 4.86
N ALA A 6 -30.44 -4.09 6.19
CA ALA A 6 -29.23 -4.04 7.00
C ALA A 6 -28.31 -5.25 6.72
N LEU A 7 -28.88 -6.45 6.56
CA LEU A 7 -28.11 -7.65 6.23
C LEU A 7 -27.52 -7.57 4.84
N GLU A 8 -28.23 -7.03 3.87
CA GLU A 8 -27.74 -6.87 2.51
C GLU A 8 -26.60 -5.86 2.42
N GLU A 9 -26.71 -4.73 3.11
CA GLU A 9 -25.64 -3.73 3.16
C GLU A 9 -24.37 -4.29 3.80
N ASN A 10 -24.52 -5.04 4.89
CA ASN A 10 -23.38 -5.68 5.56
C ASN A 10 -22.69 -6.70 4.64
N ARG A 11 -23.46 -7.49 3.87
CA ARG A 11 -22.89 -8.43 2.91
C ARG A 11 -22.11 -7.72 1.79
N LYS A 12 -22.63 -6.62 1.25
CA LYS A 12 -21.95 -5.85 0.20
C LYS A 12 -20.64 -5.25 0.70
N GLY A 13 -20.59 -4.76 1.93
CA GLY A 13 -19.37 -4.28 2.55
C GLY A 13 -18.31 -5.38 2.66
N LYS A 14 -18.70 -6.59 3.05
CA LYS A 14 -17.79 -7.74 3.13
C LYS A 14 -17.31 -8.19 1.75
N GLU A 15 -18.17 -8.13 0.73
CA GLU A 15 -17.75 -8.42 -0.64
C GLU A 15 -16.70 -7.42 -1.14
N ALA A 16 -16.86 -6.14 -0.82
CA ALA A 16 -15.89 -5.12 -1.19
C ALA A 16 -14.52 -5.41 -0.55
N ASP A 17 -14.48 -5.78 0.74
CA ASP A 17 -13.23 -6.15 1.40
C ASP A 17 -12.63 -7.41 0.80
N ALA A 18 -13.44 -8.44 0.49
CA ALA A 18 -12.97 -9.70 -0.07
C ALA A 18 -12.35 -9.53 -1.46
N GLN A 19 -12.77 -8.51 -2.22
CA GLN A 19 -12.26 -8.25 -3.57
C GLN A 19 -11.22 -7.15 -3.62
N THR A 20 -10.90 -6.55 -2.49
CA THR A 20 -9.85 -5.56 -2.34
C THR A 20 -8.62 -6.25 -1.78
N SER A 21 -7.54 -6.28 -2.55
CA SER A 21 -6.33 -7.00 -2.13
C SER A 21 -5.09 -6.29 -2.66
N VAL A 22 -4.12 -6.14 -1.79
CA VAL A 22 -2.80 -5.58 -2.11
C VAL A 22 -1.72 -6.50 -1.57
N SER A 23 -0.64 -6.66 -2.34
CA SER A 23 0.50 -7.48 -1.93
C SER A 23 1.80 -6.74 -2.18
N PHE A 24 2.81 -7.05 -1.36
CA PHE A 24 4.16 -6.59 -1.62
C PHE A 24 4.66 -7.23 -2.92
N ALA A 25 5.28 -6.43 -3.78
CA ALA A 25 5.86 -6.89 -5.03
C ALA A 25 7.37 -6.66 -5.03
N GLY A 26 8.11 -7.56 -5.65
CA GLY A 26 9.56 -7.50 -5.71
C GLY A 26 10.23 -8.29 -4.60
N ASP A 27 11.53 -8.05 -4.42
CA ASP A 27 12.34 -8.79 -3.46
C ASP A 27 12.36 -8.08 -2.10
N ALA A 28 11.73 -8.70 -1.10
CA ALA A 28 11.70 -8.16 0.26
C ALA A 28 13.08 -8.12 0.94
N MET A 29 14.05 -8.87 0.43
CA MET A 29 15.41 -8.90 0.96
C MET A 29 16.31 -7.82 0.35
N GLU A 30 15.81 -7.08 -0.65
CA GLU A 30 16.56 -6.06 -1.38
C GLU A 30 15.69 -4.86 -1.69
N VAL A 31 15.17 -4.21 -0.65
CA VAL A 31 14.37 -2.99 -0.80
C VAL A 31 15.31 -1.80 -0.96
N GLY A 32 15.11 -1.01 -2.01
CA GLY A 32 15.96 0.14 -2.30
C GLY A 32 15.91 1.21 -1.21
N TYR A 33 17.06 1.63 -0.73
CA TYR A 33 17.21 2.70 0.26
C TYR A 33 18.35 3.61 -0.14
N ASP A 34 18.06 4.89 -0.32
CA ASP A 34 19.03 5.89 -0.72
C ASP A 34 19.33 6.84 0.44
N ASP A 35 20.52 6.72 1.00
CA ASP A 35 20.99 7.56 2.09
C ASP A 35 21.92 8.70 1.59
N SER A 36 22.12 8.81 0.28
CA SER A 36 22.93 9.86 -0.33
C SER A 36 22.16 11.16 -0.54
N VAL A 37 20.85 11.14 -0.32
CA VAL A 37 19.95 12.31 -0.46
C VAL A 37 19.32 12.64 0.90
N SER A 38 18.89 13.88 1.06
CA SER A 38 18.19 14.33 2.26
C SER A 38 16.83 14.93 1.84
N PRO A 39 15.71 14.38 2.34
CA PRO A 39 15.60 13.23 3.26
C PRO A 39 15.98 11.91 2.59
N ASN A 40 16.35 10.90 3.40
CA ASN A 40 16.62 9.56 2.90
C ASN A 40 15.33 8.94 2.32
N VAL A 41 15.47 8.18 1.23
CA VAL A 41 14.32 7.65 0.46
C VAL A 41 14.35 6.12 0.46
N MET A 42 13.19 5.54 0.75
CA MET A 42 12.94 4.10 0.61
C MET A 42 11.96 3.89 -0.52
N THR A 43 12.27 2.96 -1.43
CA THR A 43 11.42 2.65 -2.58
C THR A 43 10.99 1.20 -2.54
N PHE A 44 9.70 0.94 -2.62
CA PHE A 44 9.15 -0.40 -2.71
C PHE A 44 7.93 -0.41 -3.63
N TYR A 45 7.44 -1.61 -3.92
CA TYR A 45 6.36 -1.81 -4.88
C TYR A 45 5.22 -2.60 -4.26
N LEU A 46 4.00 -2.20 -4.59
CA LEU A 46 2.78 -2.91 -4.21
C LEU A 46 2.05 -3.32 -5.47
N GLN A 47 1.42 -4.50 -5.46
CA GLN A 47 0.61 -4.99 -6.56
C GLN A 47 -0.85 -5.06 -6.14
N ASN A 48 -1.75 -4.62 -7.02
CA ASN A 48 -3.17 -4.89 -6.86
C ASN A 48 -3.42 -6.36 -7.23
N THR A 49 -3.79 -7.15 -6.24
CA THR A 49 -4.07 -8.58 -6.41
C THR A 49 -5.55 -8.90 -6.27
N GLY A 50 -6.40 -7.90 -6.14
CA GLY A 50 -7.85 -8.03 -6.07
C GLY A 50 -8.52 -7.70 -7.39
N GLN A 51 -9.83 -7.60 -7.36
CA GLN A 51 -10.65 -7.30 -8.53
C GLN A 51 -11.11 -5.84 -8.60
N TYR A 52 -11.04 -5.13 -7.47
CA TYR A 52 -11.42 -3.72 -7.43
C TYR A 52 -10.22 -2.83 -7.73
N VAL A 53 -10.49 -1.69 -8.36
CA VAL A 53 -9.48 -0.64 -8.55
C VAL A 53 -9.12 -0.08 -7.18
N LEU A 54 -7.82 0.02 -6.90
CA LEU A 54 -7.32 0.60 -5.66
C LEU A 54 -7.13 2.10 -5.81
N ASP A 55 -7.38 2.82 -4.73
CA ASP A 55 -7.21 4.27 -4.67
C ASP A 55 -5.91 4.59 -3.94
N GLU A 56 -4.85 4.90 -4.69
CA GLU A 56 -3.53 5.19 -4.14
C GLU A 56 -3.51 6.41 -3.22
N SER A 57 -4.48 7.31 -3.36
CA SER A 57 -4.59 8.47 -2.47
C SER A 57 -4.99 8.09 -1.04
N THR A 58 -5.51 6.89 -0.83
CA THR A 58 -5.87 6.37 0.50
C THR A 58 -4.72 5.63 1.18
N LEU A 59 -3.58 5.47 0.49
CA LEU A 59 -2.47 4.68 1.00
C LEU A 59 -1.90 5.28 2.27
N VAL A 60 -1.78 4.45 3.30
CA VAL A 60 -1.09 4.76 4.55
C VAL A 60 0.09 3.80 4.67
N VAL A 61 1.29 4.32 4.88
CA VAL A 61 2.50 3.53 5.06
C VAL A 61 3.04 3.75 6.46
N VAL A 62 3.39 2.65 7.12
CA VAL A 62 3.99 2.65 8.46
C VAL A 62 5.33 1.91 8.38
N VAL A 63 6.39 2.57 8.79
CA VAL A 63 7.76 2.02 8.81
C VAL A 63 8.23 1.96 10.25
N ASP A 64 8.52 0.75 10.73
CA ASP A 64 8.93 0.49 12.13
C ASP A 64 7.98 1.13 13.16
N GLY A 65 6.67 1.06 12.87
CA GLY A 65 5.63 1.58 13.75
C GLY A 65 5.36 3.07 13.62
N ILE A 66 6.03 3.77 12.71
CA ILE A 66 5.86 5.21 12.51
C ILE A 66 5.25 5.49 11.15
N SER A 67 4.14 6.23 11.13
CA SER A 67 3.48 6.62 9.88
C SER A 67 4.31 7.62 9.11
N VAL A 68 4.47 7.37 7.81
CA VAL A 68 5.20 8.26 6.87
C VAL A 68 4.29 8.75 5.75
N THR A 69 2.99 8.73 5.96
CA THR A 69 1.97 9.00 4.93
C THR A 69 2.12 10.39 4.30
N SER A 70 2.59 11.38 5.03
CA SER A 70 2.77 12.74 4.52
C SER A 70 4.00 12.91 3.61
N SER A 71 4.86 11.89 3.53
CA SER A 71 6.11 11.92 2.77
C SER A 71 6.13 10.81 1.71
N ILE A 72 5.00 10.60 1.05
CA ILE A 72 4.82 9.53 0.05
C ILE A 72 4.69 10.12 -1.34
N THR A 73 5.40 9.52 -2.30
CA THR A 73 5.18 9.72 -3.74
C THR A 73 4.85 8.38 -4.36
N THR A 74 3.79 8.33 -5.18
CA THR A 74 3.33 7.09 -5.81
C THR A 74 3.29 7.23 -7.32
N THR A 75 3.60 6.12 -8.03
CA THR A 75 3.55 6.03 -9.49
C THR A 75 2.97 4.68 -9.90
N ILE A 76 1.93 4.69 -10.73
CA ILE A 76 1.30 3.46 -11.24
C ILE A 76 2.11 2.94 -12.42
N LEU A 77 2.42 1.63 -12.41
CA LEU A 77 3.22 0.97 -13.47
C LEU A 77 2.47 -0.23 -14.07
N PRO A 78 2.46 -0.39 -15.39
CA PRO A 78 2.85 0.61 -16.39
C PRO A 78 1.96 1.85 -16.30
N GLY A 79 2.42 2.97 -16.81
CA GLY A 79 1.72 4.25 -16.68
C GLY A 79 0.24 4.16 -17.03
N GLY A 80 -0.58 4.90 -16.31
CA GLY A 80 -2.02 4.91 -16.49
C GLY A 80 -2.69 5.67 -15.35
N ALA A 81 -4.01 5.89 -15.46
CA ALA A 81 -4.75 6.68 -14.49
C ALA A 81 -5.22 5.85 -13.29
N ASP A 82 -5.40 4.53 -13.46
CA ASP A 82 -6.04 3.68 -12.47
C ASP A 82 -5.13 2.53 -12.06
N TRP A 83 -5.12 2.25 -10.76
CA TRP A 83 -4.41 1.10 -10.20
C TRP A 83 -5.30 -0.13 -10.22
N THR A 84 -5.42 -0.71 -11.41
CA THR A 84 -6.25 -1.88 -11.67
C THR A 84 -5.52 -3.18 -11.34
N ASP A 85 -6.22 -4.30 -11.44
CA ASP A 85 -5.69 -5.64 -11.21
C ASP A 85 -4.35 -5.86 -11.93
N VAL A 86 -3.43 -6.53 -11.29
CA VAL A 86 -2.05 -6.85 -11.66
C VAL A 86 -1.11 -5.66 -11.86
N ARG A 87 -1.59 -4.44 -11.82
CA ARG A 87 -0.72 -3.26 -11.92
C ARG A 87 0.05 -3.03 -10.64
N LEU A 88 1.24 -2.48 -10.79
CA LEU A 88 2.13 -2.13 -9.67
C LEU A 88 1.97 -0.67 -9.30
N LEU A 89 2.18 -0.39 -8.02
CA LEU A 89 2.37 0.95 -7.52
C LEU A 89 3.81 1.07 -7.01
N GLU A 90 4.60 1.95 -7.60
CA GLU A 90 5.89 2.34 -7.03
C GLU A 90 5.65 3.32 -5.90
N VAL A 91 6.16 3.01 -4.72
CA VAL A 91 5.98 3.83 -3.53
C VAL A 91 7.35 4.32 -3.06
N GLU A 92 7.52 5.63 -3.04
CA GLU A 92 8.71 6.27 -2.47
C GLU A 92 8.31 6.97 -1.18
N VAL A 93 8.95 6.59 -0.09
CA VAL A 93 8.73 7.21 1.22
C VAL A 93 10.04 7.83 1.70
N SER A 94 9.95 8.95 2.39
CA SER A 94 11.14 9.65 2.83
C SER A 94 11.02 10.14 4.27
N SER A 95 12.15 10.25 4.95
CA SER A 95 12.21 10.79 6.31
C SER A 95 13.61 11.31 6.62
N THR A 96 13.66 12.45 7.28
CA THR A 96 14.92 13.02 7.78
C THR A 96 15.39 12.34 9.07
N SER A 97 14.53 11.55 9.71
CA SER A 97 14.87 10.86 10.97
C SER A 97 15.46 9.47 10.76
N TRP A 98 15.52 8.98 9.52
CA TRP A 98 16.06 7.65 9.23
C TRP A 98 17.59 7.66 9.19
N SER A 99 18.18 6.63 9.81
CA SER A 99 19.62 6.38 9.80
C SER A 99 19.93 4.91 9.53
N TYR A 100 19.13 4.28 8.70
CA TYR A 100 19.31 2.88 8.34
C TYR A 100 20.61 2.64 7.57
N GLN A 101 21.12 1.44 7.71
CA GLN A 101 22.30 0.96 7.02
C GLN A 101 21.96 -0.22 6.12
N ASN A 102 22.90 -0.59 5.25
CA ASN A 102 22.74 -1.74 4.37
C ASN A 102 22.43 -3.00 5.19
N ASP A 103 21.48 -3.81 4.71
CA ASP A 103 20.99 -5.03 5.33
C ASP A 103 20.20 -4.83 6.63
N ASP A 104 19.87 -3.62 7.01
CA ASP A 104 18.96 -3.40 8.15
C ASP A 104 17.58 -3.98 7.84
N SER A 105 16.99 -4.64 8.84
CA SER A 105 15.63 -5.15 8.78
C SER A 105 14.66 -4.06 9.21
N VAL A 106 13.57 -3.91 8.45
CA VAL A 106 12.55 -2.88 8.69
C VAL A 106 11.18 -3.52 8.61
N SER A 107 10.32 -3.19 9.57
CA SER A 107 8.91 -3.58 9.53
C SER A 107 8.14 -2.59 8.66
N LEU A 108 7.46 -3.09 7.64
CA LEU A 108 6.74 -2.29 6.66
C LEU A 108 5.28 -2.70 6.63
N SER A 109 4.38 -1.73 6.79
CA SER A 109 2.94 -1.94 6.68
C SER A 109 2.34 -0.94 5.72
N ALA A 110 1.37 -1.37 4.93
CA ALA A 110 0.62 -0.53 4.04
C ALA A 110 -0.85 -0.85 4.11
N VAL A 111 -1.68 0.18 4.21
CA VAL A 111 -3.14 0.06 4.21
C VAL A 111 -3.66 0.88 3.03
N VAL A 112 -4.52 0.29 2.23
CA VAL A 112 -5.11 0.95 1.07
C VAL A 112 -6.57 0.57 0.93
N SER A 113 -7.38 1.49 0.42
CA SER A 113 -8.78 1.25 0.12
C SER A 113 -9.01 1.22 -1.38
N SER A 114 -10.05 0.50 -1.79
CA SER A 114 -10.51 0.54 -3.18
C SER A 114 -11.18 1.87 -3.49
N GLU A 115 -11.36 2.17 -4.77
CA GLU A 115 -12.30 3.20 -5.18
C GLU A 115 -13.72 2.80 -4.76
N VAL A 116 -14.60 3.80 -4.62
CA VAL A 116 -15.98 3.52 -4.27
C VAL A 116 -16.66 2.79 -5.43
N THR A 117 -17.19 1.60 -5.14
CA THR A 117 -17.93 0.78 -6.11
C THR A 117 -19.30 0.49 -5.52
N SER A 118 -20.35 0.94 -6.21
CA SER A 118 -21.74 0.77 -5.75
C SER A 118 -21.99 1.31 -4.33
N GLY A 119 -21.30 2.41 -3.98
CA GLY A 119 -21.42 3.05 -2.66
C GLY A 119 -20.57 2.42 -1.55
N TYR A 120 -19.72 1.44 -1.87
CA TYR A 120 -18.90 0.73 -0.90
C TYR A 120 -17.42 0.81 -1.25
N ARG A 121 -16.57 0.78 -0.20
CA ARG A 121 -15.13 0.64 -0.31
C ARG A 121 -14.67 -0.59 0.44
N GLY A 122 -13.74 -1.31 -0.17
CA GLY A 122 -12.99 -2.33 0.54
C GLY A 122 -11.67 -1.75 1.05
N THR A 123 -11.06 -2.43 1.99
CA THR A 123 -9.76 -2.07 2.56
C THR A 123 -8.92 -3.32 2.74
N ASP A 124 -7.64 -3.23 2.45
CA ASP A 124 -6.70 -4.31 2.72
C ASP A 124 -5.41 -3.76 3.32
N THR A 125 -4.76 -4.60 4.10
CA THR A 125 -3.52 -4.28 4.81
C THR A 125 -2.45 -5.28 4.42
N MET A 126 -1.26 -4.78 4.06
CA MET A 126 -0.07 -5.58 3.82
C MET A 126 0.92 -5.33 4.95
N ASN A 127 1.46 -6.39 5.54
CA ASN A 127 2.51 -6.32 6.55
C ASN A 127 3.65 -7.25 6.14
N ILE A 128 4.86 -6.73 6.15
CA ILE A 128 6.04 -7.51 5.78
C ILE A 128 7.28 -6.96 6.50
N GLU A 129 8.23 -7.84 6.77
CA GLU A 129 9.58 -7.43 7.17
C GLU A 129 10.48 -7.47 5.95
N VAL A 130 11.21 -6.38 5.73
CA VAL A 130 12.07 -6.22 4.56
C VAL A 130 13.50 -5.94 5.01
N ARG A 131 14.46 -6.20 4.12
CA ARG A 131 15.86 -5.79 4.28
C ARG A 131 16.20 -4.70 3.29
N LEU A 132 16.94 -3.73 3.75
CA LEU A 132 17.31 -2.58 2.95
C LEU A 132 18.61 -2.83 2.17
N ASN A 133 18.60 -2.43 0.92
CA ASN A 133 19.78 -2.43 0.05
C ASN A 133 20.15 -0.96 -0.23
N VAL A 134 21.24 -0.56 0.38
CA VAL A 134 21.73 0.82 0.27
C VAL A 134 22.66 1.00 -0.92
#